data_c4d532ceb971bebe7eb504f3a4a91222
#
_entry.id   c4d532ceb971bebe7eb504f3a4a91222
#
_cell.length_a   1.000
_cell.length_b   1.000
_cell.length_c   1.000
_cell.angle_alpha   90.00
_cell.angle_beta   90.00
_cell.angle_gamma   90.00
#
_symmetry.space_group_name_H-M   'P 1'
#
loop_
_entity.id
_entity.type
_entity.pdbx_description
1 polymer ?
#
loop_
_entity_poly.entity_id
_entity_poly.type
_entity_poly.pdbx_seq_one_letter_code
_entity_poly.pdbx_strand_id
1 'polypeptide(L)'
;MPLYPGAYFVPIPWANADTYKRSSFGSYLARKIILHTAVSNGRSLEGTFLDGDACSHFYVDKDGNVEQYIDTDWVSAADLEGNKRSISIETWDGGGIPGVPSSLQHVEWNSDQKLAIAKLMKWISAEHGIPLQLMPDSLPTTTGVGYHRLGIGANIVPGGEQWANDPGKICPGDAKIAQVPDVIALAALTTHWSGRPPLRIDGSLGKQTITRWQQIMGTYVDGVISKPSGLVKAVQQHLRTHTSFTTLVVDGYGIEQSGDIPGTQTVRALQEYLEMPPLYDSAGQPYYDGVLAPGNSSTVRGLQIRLNKGYF
;
A
#
# COMPACT_ATOMS: atom_id res chain seq x y z
N MET A 1 4.02 -3.76 -16.77
CA MET A 1 4.12 -2.90 -15.56
C MET A 1 3.71 -3.72 -14.35
N PRO A 2 4.65 -4.37 -13.67
CA PRO A 2 4.31 -5.18 -12.50
C PRO A 2 4.01 -4.29 -11.29
N LEU A 3 2.72 -4.16 -11.00
CA LEU A 3 2.24 -3.52 -9.78
C LEU A 3 1.74 -4.59 -8.81
N TYR A 4 2.26 -4.53 -7.58
CA TYR A 4 1.84 -5.46 -6.53
C TYR A 4 0.36 -5.28 -6.21
N PRO A 5 -0.48 -6.30 -6.41
CA PRO A 5 -1.92 -6.18 -6.16
C PRO A 5 -2.27 -5.86 -4.70
N GLY A 6 -1.34 -6.04 -3.76
CA GLY A 6 -1.47 -5.70 -2.34
C GLY A 6 -1.07 -4.28 -1.96
N ALA A 7 -0.65 -3.44 -2.90
CA ALA A 7 -0.17 -2.09 -2.62
C ALA A 7 -1.12 -0.99 -3.09
N TYR A 8 -1.05 0.16 -2.42
CA TYR A 8 -1.52 1.44 -2.95
C TYR A 8 -0.45 1.96 -3.91
N PHE A 9 -0.80 2.14 -5.18
CA PHE A 9 0.13 2.73 -6.13
C PHE A 9 0.11 4.25 -6.00
N VAL A 10 1.22 4.81 -5.54
CA VAL A 10 1.46 6.25 -5.33
C VAL A 10 2.66 6.63 -6.20
N PRO A 11 2.46 6.87 -7.50
CA PRO A 11 3.57 7.07 -8.42
C PRO A 11 4.36 8.33 -8.09
N ILE A 12 5.69 8.22 -8.04
CA ILE A 12 6.58 9.37 -7.94
C ILE A 12 6.55 10.10 -9.28
N PRO A 13 6.28 11.43 -9.31
CA PRO A 13 6.27 12.20 -10.54
C PRO A 13 7.61 12.15 -11.25
N TRP A 14 7.58 11.94 -12.57
CA TRP A 14 8.79 11.88 -13.41
C TRP A 14 9.57 13.19 -13.48
N ALA A 15 8.99 14.32 -13.02
CA ALA A 15 9.67 15.61 -12.98
C ALA A 15 10.86 15.63 -12.00
N ASN A 16 10.84 14.80 -10.95
CA ASN A 16 11.96 14.63 -10.02
C ASN A 16 12.93 13.54 -10.50
N ALA A 17 12.76 13.05 -11.71
CA ALA A 17 13.34 11.83 -12.22
C ALA A 17 14.72 11.99 -12.89
N ASP A 18 15.41 13.12 -12.75
CA ASP A 18 16.81 13.19 -13.16
C ASP A 18 17.70 12.29 -12.28
N THR A 19 17.31 12.05 -11.05
CA THR A 19 17.90 11.06 -10.14
C THR A 19 17.38 9.65 -10.38
N TYR A 20 16.14 9.51 -10.79
CA TYR A 20 15.52 8.24 -11.19
C TYR A 20 15.66 8.10 -12.69
N LYS A 21 16.86 7.74 -13.15
CA LYS A 21 17.02 7.36 -14.54
C LYS A 21 15.93 6.37 -14.88
N ARG A 22 15.06 6.72 -15.82
CA ARG A 22 14.04 5.86 -16.42
C ARG A 22 14.72 4.67 -17.10
N SER A 23 15.35 3.83 -16.33
CA SER A 23 15.92 2.59 -16.81
C SER A 23 15.07 1.48 -16.19
N SER A 24 14.33 0.77 -17.03
CA SER A 24 13.86 -0.56 -16.68
C SER A 24 15.09 -1.41 -16.35
N PHE A 25 14.91 -2.53 -15.70
CA PHE A 25 16.03 -3.45 -15.48
C PHE A 25 16.71 -3.87 -16.81
N GLY A 26 16.09 -3.60 -17.96
CA GLY A 26 16.68 -3.73 -19.32
C GLY A 26 17.50 -5.01 -19.48
N SER A 27 18.81 -4.83 -19.74
CA SER A 27 19.79 -5.92 -19.73
C SER A 27 20.18 -6.38 -18.33
N TYR A 28 19.71 -5.71 -17.28
CA TYR A 28 19.89 -6.10 -15.88
C TYR A 28 18.60 -6.77 -15.40
N LEU A 29 18.71 -7.96 -14.83
CA LEU A 29 17.60 -8.64 -14.19
C LEU A 29 17.57 -8.26 -12.72
N ALA A 30 16.41 -7.95 -12.18
CA ALA A 30 16.23 -7.86 -10.74
C ALA A 30 16.62 -9.21 -10.10
N ARG A 31 17.56 -9.17 -9.16
CA ARG A 31 18.13 -10.37 -8.54
C ARG A 31 17.99 -10.39 -7.03
N LYS A 32 17.66 -9.24 -6.44
CA LYS A 32 17.71 -9.01 -5.00
C LYS A 32 16.42 -8.35 -4.54
N ILE A 33 15.95 -8.76 -3.38
CA ILE A 33 14.95 -8.03 -2.59
C ILE A 33 15.71 -7.45 -1.40
N ILE A 34 15.79 -6.13 -1.29
CA ILE A 34 16.55 -5.48 -0.23
C ILE A 34 15.61 -4.79 0.77
N LEU A 35 15.75 -5.18 2.03
CA LEU A 35 14.94 -4.68 3.14
C LEU A 35 15.66 -3.51 3.83
N HIS A 36 14.90 -2.43 4.01
CA HIS A 36 15.35 -1.18 4.61
C HIS A 36 14.50 -0.78 5.81
N THR A 37 14.96 0.27 6.49
CA THR A 37 14.19 1.00 7.50
C THR A 37 14.16 2.47 7.15
N ALA A 38 12.95 3.04 7.12
CA ALA A 38 12.71 4.39 6.61
C ALA A 38 13.05 5.51 7.61
N VAL A 39 13.37 5.18 8.87
CA VAL A 39 13.54 6.17 9.95
C VAL A 39 12.37 7.17 9.95
N SER A 40 11.15 6.65 9.88
CA SER A 40 9.93 7.44 9.75
C SER A 40 8.82 6.87 10.63
N ASN A 41 8.00 7.76 11.22
CA ASN A 41 6.73 7.42 11.87
C ASN A 41 5.51 7.68 10.96
N GLY A 42 5.74 8.08 9.72
CA GLY A 42 4.72 8.36 8.72
C GLY A 42 4.00 7.10 8.23
N ARG A 43 2.78 7.29 7.74
CA ARG A 43 2.02 6.24 7.05
C ARG A 43 2.38 6.15 5.56
N SER A 44 3.10 7.14 5.05
CA SER A 44 3.51 7.28 3.66
C SER A 44 4.90 7.91 3.60
N LEU A 45 5.67 7.57 2.57
CA LEU A 45 6.92 8.24 2.21
C LEU A 45 6.78 9.07 0.94
N GLU A 46 5.56 9.26 0.40
CA GLU A 46 5.31 10.04 -0.80
C GLU A 46 6.02 11.39 -0.76
N GLY A 47 5.76 12.18 0.28
CA GLY A 47 6.37 13.52 0.44
C GLY A 47 7.90 13.49 0.52
N THR A 48 8.49 12.44 1.09
CA THR A 48 9.95 12.26 1.17
C THR A 48 10.55 12.01 -0.21
N PHE A 49 9.85 11.22 -1.04
CA PHE A 49 10.37 10.84 -2.35
C PHE A 49 10.08 11.85 -3.45
N LEU A 50 9.15 12.79 -3.23
CA LEU A 50 8.87 13.89 -4.18
C LEU A 50 10.03 14.89 -4.28
N ASP A 51 10.70 15.17 -3.17
CA ASP A 51 11.71 16.21 -3.04
C ASP A 51 13.13 15.66 -2.85
N GLY A 52 13.29 14.31 -2.81
CA GLY A 52 14.53 13.66 -2.45
C GLY A 52 15.27 12.99 -3.62
N ASP A 53 16.54 12.76 -3.39
CA ASP A 53 17.44 12.05 -4.31
C ASP A 53 17.35 10.53 -4.18
N ALA A 54 16.49 10.03 -3.31
CA ALA A 54 16.32 8.61 -3.00
C ALA A 54 14.86 8.18 -3.04
N CYS A 55 14.61 6.95 -3.47
CA CYS A 55 13.30 6.31 -3.38
C CYS A 55 13.44 4.79 -3.35
N SER A 56 12.50 4.11 -2.71
CA SER A 56 12.31 2.67 -2.82
C SER A 56 11.17 2.33 -3.78
N HIS A 57 11.05 1.05 -4.12
CA HIS A 57 9.87 0.57 -4.85
C HIS A 57 8.65 0.55 -3.94
N PHE A 58 8.83 0.13 -2.68
CA PHE A 58 7.75 -0.09 -1.72
C PHE A 58 8.06 0.51 -0.36
N TYR A 59 6.98 0.82 0.35
CA TYR A 59 6.99 1.11 1.77
C TYR A 59 5.93 0.27 2.48
N VAL A 60 6.30 -0.29 3.65
CA VAL A 60 5.38 -1.01 4.53
C VAL A 60 5.25 -0.22 5.83
N ASP A 61 4.04 0.32 6.09
CA ASP A 61 3.77 1.10 7.30
C ASP A 61 3.64 0.20 8.55
N LYS A 62 3.41 0.81 9.72
CA LYS A 62 3.29 0.09 11.01
C LYS A 62 2.08 -0.85 11.08
N ASP A 63 1.05 -0.61 10.27
CA ASP A 63 -0.20 -1.38 10.25
C ASP A 63 -0.19 -2.45 9.12
N GLY A 64 0.97 -2.62 8.44
CA GLY A 64 1.14 -3.57 7.34
C GLY A 64 0.53 -3.11 6.01
N ASN A 65 0.15 -1.83 5.88
CA ASN A 65 -0.24 -1.30 4.58
C ASN A 65 0.99 -1.13 3.70
N VAL A 66 0.84 -1.43 2.42
CA VAL A 66 1.92 -1.34 1.44
C VAL A 66 1.64 -0.21 0.47
N GLU A 67 2.59 0.70 0.29
CA GLU A 67 2.61 1.65 -0.82
C GLU A 67 3.63 1.20 -1.85
N GLN A 68 3.31 1.37 -3.12
CA GLN A 68 4.23 1.18 -4.25
C GLN A 68 4.41 2.50 -4.98
N TYR A 69 5.66 2.93 -5.16
CA TYR A 69 6.01 4.22 -5.77
C TYR A 69 6.51 4.07 -7.20
N ILE A 70 7.17 2.96 -7.48
CA ILE A 70 7.79 2.66 -8.78
C ILE A 70 7.34 1.27 -9.21
N ASP A 71 7.06 1.13 -10.50
CA ASP A 71 6.89 -0.15 -11.17
C ASP A 71 8.17 -1.00 -11.01
N THR A 72 8.03 -2.27 -10.68
CA THR A 72 9.20 -3.12 -10.40
C THR A 72 10.02 -3.51 -11.63
N ASP A 73 9.61 -3.13 -12.85
CA ASP A 73 10.45 -3.17 -14.06
C ASP A 73 11.41 -1.98 -14.15
N TRP A 74 11.31 -1.00 -13.22
CA TRP A 74 12.16 0.18 -13.20
C TRP A 74 13.11 0.14 -12.02
N VAL A 75 14.24 0.83 -12.15
CA VAL A 75 15.27 0.92 -11.11
C VAL A 75 14.90 1.98 -10.09
N SER A 76 14.96 1.64 -8.79
CA SER A 76 14.85 2.59 -7.68
C SER A 76 16.19 3.28 -7.39
N ALA A 77 16.21 4.17 -6.41
CA ALA A 77 17.40 4.87 -5.94
C ALA A 77 17.61 4.69 -4.43
N ALA A 78 17.70 3.42 -3.98
CA ALA A 78 17.83 3.06 -2.58
C ALA A 78 19.18 2.42 -2.22
N ASP A 79 19.85 1.79 -3.20
CA ASP A 79 20.98 0.89 -2.99
C ASP A 79 22.22 1.25 -3.83
N LEU A 80 22.41 2.50 -4.22
CA LEU A 80 23.56 2.96 -5.03
C LEU A 80 23.92 1.99 -6.19
N GLU A 81 25.07 1.27 -6.07
CA GLU A 81 25.51 0.31 -7.09
C GLU A 81 24.53 -0.87 -7.25
N GLY A 82 23.85 -1.24 -6.17
CA GLY A 82 22.82 -2.28 -6.14
C GLY A 82 21.52 -1.93 -6.86
N ASN A 83 21.22 -0.64 -7.07
CA ASN A 83 19.96 -0.16 -7.69
C ASN A 83 19.60 -0.92 -8.98
N LYS A 84 20.59 -1.29 -9.79
CA LYS A 84 20.40 -1.99 -11.07
C LYS A 84 19.97 -3.45 -10.92
N ARG A 85 19.93 -3.98 -9.69
CA ARG A 85 19.68 -5.42 -9.42
C ARG A 85 18.72 -5.65 -8.27
N SER A 86 18.29 -4.58 -7.56
CA SER A 86 17.46 -4.69 -6.36
C SER A 86 16.06 -4.16 -6.57
N ILE A 87 15.11 -4.82 -5.92
CA ILE A 87 13.80 -4.30 -5.59
C ILE A 87 13.82 -3.97 -4.11
N SER A 88 13.69 -2.68 -3.78
CA SER A 88 13.91 -2.15 -2.43
C SER A 88 12.59 -1.96 -1.71
N ILE A 89 12.53 -2.38 -0.45
CA ILE A 89 11.36 -2.29 0.43
C ILE A 89 11.76 -1.51 1.68
N GLU A 90 11.26 -0.29 1.82
CA GLU A 90 11.35 0.48 3.06
C GLU A 90 10.30 0.00 4.06
N THR A 91 10.63 0.07 5.34
CA THR A 91 9.70 -0.33 6.40
C THR A 91 9.66 0.72 7.51
N TRP A 92 8.49 0.93 8.10
CA TRP A 92 8.30 1.80 9.25
C TRP A 92 9.15 1.33 10.46
N ASP A 93 9.69 2.27 11.24
CA ASP A 93 10.47 1.99 12.43
C ASP A 93 10.19 2.92 13.62
N GLY A 94 9.14 3.74 13.54
CA GLY A 94 8.79 4.69 14.59
C GLY A 94 9.72 5.88 14.71
N GLY A 95 10.46 6.20 13.63
CA GLY A 95 11.40 7.32 13.59
C GLY A 95 10.87 8.60 14.23
N GLY A 96 11.77 9.37 14.82
CA GLY A 96 11.41 10.60 15.49
C GLY A 96 10.99 10.45 16.96
N ILE A 97 11.40 9.39 17.66
CA ILE A 97 11.24 9.32 19.13
C ILE A 97 12.11 10.41 19.77
N PRO A 98 11.49 11.43 20.42
CA PRO A 98 12.27 12.52 21.01
C PRO A 98 13.31 12.01 22.01
N GLY A 99 14.55 12.49 21.85
CA GLY A 99 15.66 12.15 22.76
C GLY A 99 16.34 10.82 22.49
N VAL A 100 15.90 10.05 21.50
CA VAL A 100 16.59 8.82 21.07
C VAL A 100 17.35 9.10 19.77
N PRO A 101 18.65 8.83 19.69
CA PRO A 101 19.39 8.94 18.44
C PRO A 101 18.76 8.08 17.34
N SER A 102 18.65 8.59 16.12
CA SER A 102 18.05 7.87 14.99
C SER A 102 18.69 6.50 14.74
N SER A 103 19.98 6.35 15.05
CA SER A 103 20.71 5.08 14.99
C SER A 103 20.22 3.99 15.96
N LEU A 104 19.46 4.37 16.99
CA LEU A 104 18.95 3.45 18.03
C LEU A 104 17.43 3.22 17.93
N GLN A 105 16.76 3.82 16.96
CA GLN A 105 15.30 3.77 16.82
C GLN A 105 14.79 2.59 15.98
N HIS A 106 15.67 1.67 15.62
CA HIS A 106 15.31 0.55 14.73
C HIS A 106 14.58 -0.55 15.52
N VAL A 107 13.29 -0.33 15.71
CA VAL A 107 12.41 -1.32 16.35
C VAL A 107 12.18 -2.54 15.45
N GLU A 108 11.82 -3.66 16.07
CA GLU A 108 11.41 -4.88 15.37
C GLU A 108 10.19 -4.65 14.49
N TRP A 109 10.06 -5.46 13.44
CA TRP A 109 8.79 -5.57 12.72
C TRP A 109 7.75 -6.25 13.60
N ASN A 110 6.58 -5.64 13.70
CA ASN A 110 5.44 -6.29 14.33
C ASN A 110 4.83 -7.38 13.41
N SER A 111 3.80 -8.09 13.90
CA SER A 111 3.14 -9.18 13.17
C SER A 111 2.56 -8.76 11.83
N ASP A 112 1.95 -7.56 11.76
CA ASP A 112 1.28 -7.06 10.56
C ASP A 112 2.30 -6.66 9.50
N GLN A 113 3.39 -6.01 9.91
CA GLN A 113 4.51 -5.71 9.03
C GLN A 113 5.17 -7.00 8.48
N LYS A 114 5.46 -7.98 9.34
CA LYS A 114 6.05 -9.26 8.91
C LYS A 114 5.17 -9.97 7.88
N LEU A 115 3.87 -10.01 8.12
CA LEU A 115 2.93 -10.63 7.19
C LEU A 115 2.86 -9.88 5.85
N ALA A 116 2.85 -8.54 5.88
CA ALA A 116 2.83 -7.71 4.69
C ALA A 116 4.12 -7.86 3.87
N ILE A 117 5.30 -7.79 4.53
CA ILE A 117 6.60 -7.99 3.89
C ILE A 117 6.68 -9.39 3.28
N ALA A 118 6.24 -10.43 3.98
CA ALA A 118 6.25 -11.81 3.49
C ALA A 118 5.40 -11.98 2.23
N LYS A 119 4.18 -11.44 2.22
CA LYS A 119 3.29 -11.47 1.03
C LYS A 119 3.89 -10.71 -0.14
N LEU A 120 4.46 -9.53 0.11
CA LEU A 120 5.12 -8.71 -0.91
C LEU A 120 6.33 -9.44 -1.49
N MET A 121 7.21 -9.99 -0.65
CA MET A 121 8.37 -10.77 -1.08
C MET A 121 7.96 -12.00 -1.91
N LYS A 122 6.88 -12.69 -1.51
CA LYS A 122 6.34 -13.83 -2.26
C LYS A 122 5.91 -13.42 -3.67
N TRP A 123 5.25 -12.28 -3.79
CA TRP A 123 4.84 -11.74 -5.09
C TRP A 123 6.06 -11.33 -5.93
N ILE A 124 7.02 -10.57 -5.37
CA ILE A 124 8.25 -10.18 -6.07
C ILE A 124 9.02 -11.41 -6.55
N SER A 125 9.13 -12.44 -5.70
CA SER A 125 9.78 -13.70 -6.03
C SER A 125 9.14 -14.39 -7.25
N ALA A 126 7.81 -14.43 -7.30
CA ALA A 126 7.09 -15.04 -8.41
C ALA A 126 7.19 -14.21 -9.69
N GLU A 127 7.13 -12.88 -9.59
CA GLU A 127 7.15 -11.97 -10.73
C GLU A 127 8.53 -11.87 -11.39
N HIS A 128 9.60 -11.84 -10.57
CA HIS A 128 10.97 -11.61 -11.05
C HIS A 128 11.88 -12.85 -10.95
N GLY A 129 11.37 -13.98 -10.47
CA GLY A 129 12.16 -15.20 -10.32
C GLY A 129 13.25 -15.12 -9.23
N ILE A 130 13.11 -14.20 -8.25
CA ILE A 130 14.09 -14.05 -7.18
C ILE A 130 13.82 -15.11 -6.09
N PRO A 131 14.82 -15.95 -5.73
CA PRO A 131 14.61 -16.99 -4.74
C PRO A 131 14.39 -16.42 -3.33
N LEU A 132 13.47 -17.01 -2.58
CA LEU A 132 13.22 -16.69 -1.17
C LEU A 132 14.27 -17.36 -0.27
N GLN A 133 15.49 -16.88 -0.36
CA GLN A 133 16.64 -17.32 0.46
C GLN A 133 17.43 -16.12 0.94
N LEU A 134 18.00 -16.22 2.15
CA LEU A 134 18.85 -15.17 2.69
C LEU A 134 20.14 -15.06 1.89
N MET A 135 20.48 -13.84 1.48
CA MET A 135 21.75 -13.53 0.82
C MET A 135 22.89 -13.50 1.84
N PRO A 136 24.04 -14.09 1.53
CA PRO A 136 25.21 -14.02 2.39
C PRO A 136 26.03 -12.72 2.23
N ASP A 137 25.88 -12.00 1.11
CA ASP A 137 26.73 -10.89 0.72
C ASP A 137 26.06 -9.96 -0.30
N SER A 138 26.77 -8.89 -0.67
CA SER A 138 26.35 -7.88 -1.67
C SER A 138 26.95 -8.11 -3.07
N LEU A 139 27.47 -9.29 -3.41
CA LEU A 139 28.04 -9.53 -4.74
C LEU A 139 27.01 -9.28 -5.85
N PRO A 140 27.42 -8.70 -7.01
CA PRO A 140 26.52 -8.50 -8.15
C PRO A 140 25.79 -9.76 -8.63
N THR A 141 26.40 -10.93 -8.44
CA THR A 141 25.90 -12.24 -8.86
C THR A 141 25.00 -12.91 -7.82
N THR A 142 25.05 -12.47 -6.56
CA THR A 142 24.20 -13.03 -5.49
C THR A 142 22.74 -12.68 -5.74
N THR A 143 21.86 -13.65 -5.49
CA THR A 143 20.42 -13.52 -5.67
C THR A 143 19.68 -13.95 -4.41
N GLY A 144 18.56 -13.30 -4.10
CA GLY A 144 17.75 -13.63 -2.92
C GLY A 144 17.22 -12.42 -2.19
N VAL A 145 16.97 -12.60 -0.90
CA VAL A 145 16.50 -11.58 0.03
C VAL A 145 17.67 -11.13 0.91
N GLY A 146 17.94 -9.85 0.90
CA GLY A 146 18.97 -9.25 1.71
C GLY A 146 18.46 -8.04 2.51
N TYR A 147 19.37 -7.38 3.15
CA TYR A 147 19.11 -6.15 3.87
C TYR A 147 20.23 -5.14 3.56
N HIS A 148 19.92 -3.86 3.64
CA HIS A 148 20.79 -2.78 3.16
C HIS A 148 22.22 -2.85 3.71
N ARG A 149 22.39 -3.23 4.98
CA ARG A 149 23.73 -3.30 5.62
C ARG A 149 24.68 -4.30 4.96
N LEU A 150 24.22 -5.29 4.21
CA LEU A 150 25.12 -6.21 3.47
C LEU A 150 26.06 -5.47 2.51
N GLY A 151 25.62 -4.34 1.95
CA GLY A 151 26.40 -3.50 1.04
C GLY A 151 26.99 -2.24 1.71
N ILE A 152 27.23 -2.24 3.03
CA ILE A 152 27.67 -1.05 3.76
C ILE A 152 28.97 -1.32 4.55
N GLY A 153 29.98 -0.48 4.33
CA GLY A 153 31.20 -0.43 5.12
C GLY A 153 31.93 -1.77 5.20
N ALA A 154 32.22 -2.21 6.41
CA ALA A 154 32.96 -3.45 6.67
C ALA A 154 32.20 -4.74 6.34
N ASN A 155 30.91 -4.67 6.02
CA ASN A 155 30.14 -5.85 5.60
C ASN A 155 30.30 -6.18 4.11
N ILE A 156 30.89 -5.28 3.33
CA ILE A 156 31.11 -5.49 1.90
C ILE A 156 32.26 -6.49 1.73
N VAL A 157 31.95 -7.63 1.13
CA VAL A 157 32.95 -8.65 0.77
C VAL A 157 33.78 -8.19 -0.46
N PRO A 158 34.97 -8.75 -0.69
CA PRO A 158 35.74 -8.43 -1.89
C PRO A 158 34.92 -8.64 -3.17
N GLY A 159 34.77 -7.58 -3.99
CA GLY A 159 33.93 -7.57 -5.20
C GLY A 159 32.44 -7.33 -4.95
N GLY A 160 32.03 -7.11 -3.70
CA GLY A 160 30.66 -6.73 -3.35
C GLY A 160 30.31 -5.30 -3.77
N GLU A 161 29.02 -5.06 -4.01
CA GLU A 161 28.47 -3.74 -4.33
C GLU A 161 28.41 -2.87 -3.08
N GLN A 162 28.73 -1.58 -3.25
CA GLN A 162 28.52 -0.55 -2.22
C GLN A 162 27.11 0.01 -2.33
N TRP A 163 26.32 -0.09 -1.22
CA TRP A 163 24.92 0.33 -1.22
C TRP A 163 24.65 1.63 -0.45
N ALA A 164 25.63 2.16 0.27
CA ALA A 164 25.55 3.47 0.92
C ALA A 164 26.90 4.20 0.90
N ASN A 165 26.87 5.53 0.86
CA ASN A 165 28.06 6.36 0.98
C ASN A 165 28.56 6.46 2.42
N ASP A 166 27.66 6.39 3.41
CA ASP A 166 28.02 6.40 4.82
C ASP A 166 28.35 4.98 5.30
N PRO A 167 29.61 4.67 5.61
CA PRO A 167 30.04 3.35 6.06
C PRO A 167 29.53 2.99 7.46
N GLY A 168 29.04 3.99 8.22
CA GLY A 168 28.45 3.80 9.56
C GLY A 168 26.95 3.54 9.57
N LYS A 169 26.29 3.55 8.41
CA LYS A 169 24.85 3.32 8.32
C LYS A 169 24.47 1.90 8.73
N ILE A 170 23.50 1.75 9.64
CA ILE A 170 23.13 0.46 10.25
C ILE A 170 21.81 -0.12 9.73
N CYS A 171 21.18 0.50 8.72
CA CYS A 171 19.92 0.08 8.14
C CYS A 171 19.91 -1.41 7.75
N PRO A 172 18.84 -2.17 8.09
CA PRO A 172 17.61 -1.79 8.80
C PRO A 172 17.69 -1.92 10.34
N GLY A 173 18.85 -2.15 10.93
CA GLY A 173 19.05 -2.36 12.36
C GLY A 173 19.10 -3.84 12.74
N ASP A 174 19.81 -4.15 13.86
CA ASP A 174 20.05 -5.54 14.28
C ASP A 174 18.76 -6.30 14.56
N ALA A 175 17.77 -5.64 15.19
CA ALA A 175 16.49 -6.24 15.52
C ALA A 175 15.74 -6.74 14.27
N LYS A 176 15.69 -5.92 13.20
CA LYS A 176 15.07 -6.31 11.93
C LYS A 176 15.88 -7.33 11.17
N ILE A 177 17.22 -7.23 11.19
CA ILE A 177 18.10 -8.22 10.56
C ILE A 177 17.88 -9.60 11.15
N ALA A 178 17.75 -9.70 12.47
CA ALA A 178 17.45 -10.97 13.15
C ALA A 178 16.11 -11.59 12.72
N GLN A 179 15.15 -10.78 12.27
CA GLN A 179 13.83 -11.25 11.80
C GLN A 179 13.80 -11.64 10.32
N VAL A 180 14.82 -11.31 9.52
CA VAL A 180 14.82 -11.60 8.07
C VAL A 180 14.60 -13.09 7.77
N PRO A 181 15.26 -14.04 8.43
CA PRO A 181 15.00 -15.47 8.20
C PRO A 181 13.55 -15.86 8.47
N ASP A 182 12.92 -15.35 9.51
CA ASP A 182 11.53 -15.64 9.86
C ASP A 182 10.57 -15.11 8.79
N VAL A 183 10.81 -13.90 8.29
CA VAL A 183 9.98 -13.30 7.22
C VAL A 183 10.15 -14.07 5.90
N ILE A 184 11.36 -14.54 5.59
CA ILE A 184 11.60 -15.41 4.43
C ILE A 184 10.83 -16.73 4.58
N ALA A 185 10.90 -17.37 5.75
CA ALA A 185 10.15 -18.59 6.03
C ALA A 185 8.63 -18.37 5.92
N LEU A 186 8.14 -17.27 6.45
CA LEU A 186 6.74 -16.87 6.33
C LEU A 186 6.35 -16.64 4.86
N ALA A 187 7.19 -15.99 4.06
CA ALA A 187 6.96 -15.79 2.63
C ALA A 187 6.88 -17.10 1.85
N ALA A 188 7.71 -18.09 2.21
CA ALA A 188 7.67 -19.41 1.60
C ALA A 188 6.34 -20.14 1.87
N LEU A 189 5.76 -19.94 3.06
CA LEU A 189 4.48 -20.54 3.47
C LEU A 189 3.25 -19.79 2.95
N THR A 190 3.37 -18.52 2.57
CA THR A 190 2.25 -17.76 2.02
C THR A 190 1.87 -18.27 0.64
N THR A 191 0.58 -18.33 0.35
CA THR A 191 0.11 -18.55 -1.02
C THR A 191 0.43 -17.31 -1.86
N HIS A 192 0.74 -17.52 -3.16
CA HIS A 192 0.91 -16.39 -4.07
C HIS A 192 -0.37 -15.55 -4.07
N TRP A 193 -0.25 -14.26 -3.75
CA TRP A 193 -1.41 -13.40 -3.73
C TRP A 193 -1.84 -13.04 -5.16
N SER A 194 -2.95 -13.62 -5.59
CA SER A 194 -3.68 -13.23 -6.80
C SER A 194 -4.84 -12.27 -6.52
N GLY A 195 -5.00 -11.83 -5.27
CA GLY A 195 -6.09 -10.97 -4.83
C GLY A 195 -5.87 -9.49 -5.17
N ARG A 196 -6.97 -8.71 -5.10
CA ARG A 196 -6.93 -7.26 -5.26
C ARG A 196 -6.33 -6.62 -4.00
N PRO A 197 -5.55 -5.51 -4.12
CA PRO A 197 -5.00 -4.82 -2.95
C PRO A 197 -6.11 -4.38 -1.98
N PRO A 198 -5.90 -4.43 -0.67
CA PRO A 198 -6.85 -3.85 0.24
C PRO A 198 -6.95 -2.34 0.01
N LEU A 199 -8.17 -1.82 0.04
CA LEU A 199 -8.38 -0.38 0.08
C LEU A 199 -7.89 0.16 1.42
N ARG A 200 -7.27 1.32 1.39
CA ARG A 200 -7.01 2.09 2.61
C ARG A 200 -8.34 2.50 3.24
N ILE A 201 -8.47 2.25 4.55
CA ILE A 201 -9.68 2.61 5.30
C ILE A 201 -9.49 4.03 5.85
N ASP A 202 -9.54 5.02 4.95
CA ASP A 202 -9.33 6.43 5.27
C ASP A 202 -10.64 7.26 5.29
N GLY A 203 -11.75 6.65 4.86
CA GLY A 203 -13.02 7.35 4.75
C GLY A 203 -13.12 8.28 3.55
N SER A 204 -12.20 8.15 2.58
CA SER A 204 -12.22 8.92 1.34
C SER A 204 -12.84 8.13 0.20
N LEU A 205 -13.82 8.69 -0.48
CA LEU A 205 -14.41 8.13 -1.69
C LEU A 205 -13.56 8.49 -2.91
N GLY A 206 -12.27 8.15 -2.83
CA GLY A 206 -11.30 8.39 -3.89
C GLY A 206 -11.36 7.38 -5.03
N LYS A 207 -10.55 7.62 -6.07
CA LYS A 207 -10.50 6.81 -7.30
C LYS A 207 -10.36 5.32 -7.02
N GLN A 208 -9.51 4.91 -6.07
CA GLN A 208 -9.29 3.49 -5.76
C GLN A 208 -10.53 2.83 -5.15
N THR A 209 -11.21 3.51 -4.23
CA THR A 209 -12.47 3.03 -3.63
C THR A 209 -13.56 2.87 -4.69
N ILE A 210 -13.70 3.87 -5.57
CA ILE A 210 -14.68 3.85 -6.66
C ILE A 210 -14.35 2.72 -7.64
N THR A 211 -13.09 2.60 -8.08
CA THR A 211 -12.65 1.53 -8.99
C THR A 211 -12.97 0.15 -8.40
N ARG A 212 -12.67 -0.09 -7.12
CA ARG A 212 -12.98 -1.35 -6.45
C ARG A 212 -14.50 -1.60 -6.39
N TRP A 213 -15.27 -0.58 -6.07
CA TRP A 213 -16.72 -0.68 -6.00
C TRP A 213 -17.32 -1.00 -7.38
N GLN A 214 -16.87 -0.31 -8.43
CA GLN A 214 -17.25 -0.60 -9.81
C GLN A 214 -16.94 -2.06 -10.21
N GLN A 215 -15.77 -2.57 -9.84
CA GLN A 215 -15.37 -3.95 -10.11
C GLN A 215 -16.27 -4.97 -9.42
N ILE A 216 -16.62 -4.73 -8.14
CA ILE A 216 -17.48 -5.64 -7.36
C ILE A 216 -18.92 -5.59 -7.87
N MET A 217 -19.40 -4.39 -8.23
CA MET A 217 -20.75 -4.20 -8.78
C MET A 217 -20.87 -4.59 -10.27
N GLY A 218 -19.78 -5.00 -10.93
CA GLY A 218 -19.79 -5.40 -12.34
C GLY A 218 -20.12 -4.26 -13.32
N THR A 219 -19.80 -3.02 -12.97
CA THR A 219 -20.03 -1.84 -13.79
C THR A 219 -18.80 -1.40 -14.56
N TYR A 220 -18.92 -0.41 -15.46
CA TYR A 220 -17.77 0.15 -16.16
C TYR A 220 -16.76 0.72 -15.16
N VAL A 221 -15.47 0.38 -15.34
CA VAL A 221 -14.39 0.63 -14.37
C VAL A 221 -13.49 1.76 -14.86
N ASP A 222 -13.73 2.97 -14.37
CA ASP A 222 -12.93 4.17 -14.68
C ASP A 222 -12.47 4.93 -13.41
N GLY A 223 -12.98 4.52 -12.23
CA GLY A 223 -12.71 5.18 -10.97
C GLY A 223 -13.40 6.54 -10.81
N VAL A 224 -14.49 6.78 -11.55
CA VAL A 224 -15.27 8.01 -11.54
C VAL A 224 -16.76 7.70 -11.29
N ILE A 225 -17.43 8.53 -10.52
CA ILE A 225 -18.89 8.53 -10.38
C ILE A 225 -19.44 9.61 -11.30
N SER A 226 -19.90 9.22 -12.48
CA SER A 226 -20.56 10.10 -13.46
C SER A 226 -21.97 10.51 -13.00
N LYS A 227 -22.59 11.45 -13.70
CA LYS A 227 -23.98 11.89 -13.45
C LYS A 227 -24.81 11.82 -14.75
N PRO A 228 -25.74 10.86 -14.85
CA PRO A 228 -26.02 9.73 -13.97
C PRO A 228 -24.91 8.67 -13.99
N SER A 229 -24.77 7.91 -12.89
CA SER A 229 -23.74 6.89 -12.77
C SER A 229 -24.30 5.47 -12.91
N GLY A 230 -23.63 4.67 -13.73
CA GLY A 230 -23.91 3.23 -13.84
C GLY A 230 -23.64 2.49 -12.53
N LEU A 231 -22.55 2.87 -11.82
CA LEU A 231 -22.27 2.34 -10.49
C LEU A 231 -23.40 2.65 -9.51
N VAL A 232 -23.84 3.92 -9.45
CA VAL A 232 -24.88 4.33 -8.50
C VAL A 232 -26.19 3.61 -8.79
N LYS A 233 -26.55 3.42 -10.06
CA LYS A 233 -27.74 2.60 -10.43
C LYS A 233 -27.64 1.18 -9.91
N ALA A 234 -26.51 0.52 -10.10
CA ALA A 234 -26.29 -0.84 -9.63
C ALA A 234 -26.37 -0.92 -8.09
N VAL A 235 -25.78 0.06 -7.40
CA VAL A 235 -25.85 0.19 -5.93
C VAL A 235 -27.30 0.40 -5.47
N GLN A 236 -28.04 1.31 -6.07
CA GLN A 236 -29.46 1.57 -5.76
C GLN A 236 -30.31 0.32 -5.94
N GLN A 237 -30.10 -0.43 -7.04
CA GLN A 237 -30.77 -1.71 -7.29
C GLN A 237 -30.48 -2.72 -6.18
N HIS A 238 -29.21 -2.85 -5.79
CA HIS A 238 -28.78 -3.75 -4.71
C HIS A 238 -29.41 -3.34 -3.37
N LEU A 239 -29.34 -2.06 -3.01
CA LEU A 239 -29.89 -1.54 -1.76
C LEU A 239 -31.41 -1.74 -1.64
N ARG A 240 -32.18 -1.62 -2.73
CA ARG A 240 -33.61 -1.89 -2.73
C ARG A 240 -34.00 -3.29 -2.28
N THR A 241 -33.15 -4.26 -2.51
CA THR A 241 -33.37 -5.68 -2.17
C THR A 241 -32.78 -6.08 -0.83
N HIS A 242 -31.91 -5.24 -0.24
CA HIS A 242 -31.15 -5.59 0.95
C HIS A 242 -31.36 -4.62 2.13
N THR A 243 -32.22 -3.62 1.97
CA THR A 243 -32.52 -2.63 3.01
C THR A 243 -34.03 -2.36 3.13
N SER A 244 -34.41 -1.59 4.13
CA SER A 244 -35.80 -1.12 4.28
C SER A 244 -36.25 -0.15 3.17
N PHE A 245 -35.33 0.36 2.35
CA PHE A 245 -35.58 1.33 1.27
C PHE A 245 -36.05 0.68 -0.02
N THR A 246 -37.11 -0.14 0.05
CA THR A 246 -37.64 -0.94 -1.06
C THR A 246 -38.15 -0.09 -2.24
N THR A 247 -38.49 1.18 -2.03
CA THR A 247 -38.96 2.13 -3.04
C THR A 247 -37.88 3.09 -3.55
N LEU A 248 -36.62 2.86 -3.20
CA LEU A 248 -35.49 3.69 -3.64
C LEU A 248 -35.49 3.85 -5.16
N VAL A 249 -35.41 5.08 -5.66
CA VAL A 249 -35.33 5.36 -7.08
C VAL A 249 -34.00 4.92 -7.66
N VAL A 250 -34.02 4.21 -8.79
CA VAL A 250 -32.81 3.75 -9.49
C VAL A 250 -32.53 4.68 -10.66
N ASP A 251 -31.97 5.83 -10.38
CA ASP A 251 -31.70 6.90 -11.36
C ASP A 251 -30.22 7.17 -11.63
N GLY A 252 -29.35 6.68 -10.77
CA GLY A 252 -27.90 6.89 -10.86
C GLY A 252 -27.41 8.20 -10.23
N TYR A 253 -28.21 8.79 -9.34
CA TYR A 253 -27.87 9.99 -8.59
C TYR A 253 -27.81 9.70 -7.07
N GLY A 254 -27.33 10.68 -6.31
CA GLY A 254 -27.36 10.62 -4.85
C GLY A 254 -26.10 10.03 -4.19
N ILE A 255 -25.08 9.66 -4.97
CA ILE A 255 -23.70 9.43 -4.51
C ILE A 255 -22.78 10.20 -5.44
N GLU A 256 -21.92 11.04 -4.87
CA GLU A 256 -20.98 11.88 -5.62
C GLU A 256 -19.55 11.73 -5.07
N GLN A 257 -18.57 11.94 -5.94
CA GLN A 257 -17.16 11.81 -5.58
C GLN A 257 -16.64 13.03 -4.82
N SER A 258 -17.25 14.19 -4.99
CA SER A 258 -16.83 15.46 -4.38
C SER A 258 -18.01 16.24 -3.81
N GLY A 259 -17.84 16.70 -2.58
CA GLY A 259 -18.78 17.59 -1.91
C GLY A 259 -19.65 16.90 -0.86
N ASP A 260 -20.20 17.70 0.04
CA ASP A 260 -21.25 17.28 0.95
C ASP A 260 -22.51 16.98 0.14
N ILE A 261 -22.96 15.75 0.15
CA ILE A 261 -24.24 15.37 -0.44
C ILE A 261 -25.25 15.39 0.69
N PRO A 262 -26.10 16.40 0.78
CA PRO A 262 -27.07 16.44 1.85
C PRO A 262 -28.14 15.35 1.68
N GLY A 263 -28.26 14.54 2.70
CA GLY A 263 -29.45 13.76 3.05
C GLY A 263 -30.11 12.91 1.97
N THR A 264 -29.35 12.26 1.06
CA THR A 264 -29.98 11.47 0.00
C THR A 264 -30.51 10.13 0.52
N GLN A 265 -31.61 9.65 -0.05
CA GLN A 265 -32.15 8.33 0.27
C GLN A 265 -31.18 7.21 -0.10
N THR A 266 -30.41 7.38 -1.17
CA THR A 266 -29.38 6.42 -1.57
C THR A 266 -28.29 6.26 -0.50
N VAL A 267 -27.82 7.35 0.09
CA VAL A 267 -26.82 7.29 1.15
C VAL A 267 -27.40 6.76 2.46
N ARG A 268 -28.67 7.09 2.80
CA ARG A 268 -29.37 6.50 3.96
C ARG A 268 -29.49 5.00 3.84
N ALA A 269 -29.90 4.51 2.66
CA ALA A 269 -29.96 3.09 2.38
C ALA A 269 -28.57 2.42 2.46
N LEU A 270 -27.53 3.12 1.99
CA LEU A 270 -26.15 2.64 2.10
C LEU A 270 -25.70 2.55 3.56
N GLN A 271 -26.03 3.54 4.39
CA GLN A 271 -25.71 3.53 5.82
C GLN A 271 -26.39 2.37 6.54
N GLU A 272 -27.68 2.12 6.26
CA GLU A 272 -28.39 0.94 6.78
C GLU A 272 -27.73 -0.36 6.33
N TYR A 273 -27.43 -0.50 5.06
CA TYR A 273 -26.80 -1.68 4.49
C TYR A 273 -25.42 -1.96 5.09
N LEU A 274 -24.66 -0.93 5.41
CA LEU A 274 -23.35 -1.03 6.06
C LEU A 274 -23.43 -1.22 7.58
N GLU A 275 -24.66 -1.35 8.13
CA GLU A 275 -24.90 -1.50 9.57
C GLU A 275 -24.26 -0.37 10.40
N MET A 276 -24.32 0.86 9.86
CA MET A 276 -23.81 2.03 10.57
C MET A 276 -24.66 2.30 11.80
N PRO A 277 -24.06 2.76 12.93
CA PRO A 277 -24.88 3.18 14.08
C PRO A 277 -25.85 4.28 13.65
N PRO A 278 -27.18 4.12 13.87
CA PRO A 278 -28.14 5.17 13.55
C PRO A 278 -27.97 6.38 14.47
N LEU A 279 -28.32 7.56 13.97
CA LEU A 279 -28.56 8.73 14.79
C LEU A 279 -29.98 8.63 15.40
N TYR A 280 -30.25 9.43 16.41
CA TYR A 280 -31.56 9.47 17.07
C TYR A 280 -32.11 10.90 16.98
N ASP A 281 -33.37 11.03 16.60
CA ASP A 281 -34.08 12.30 16.59
C ASP A 281 -34.49 12.73 18.02
N SER A 282 -35.15 13.91 18.13
CA SER A 282 -35.62 14.43 19.41
C SER A 282 -36.72 13.58 20.09
N ALA A 283 -37.33 12.69 19.33
CA ALA A 283 -38.33 11.73 19.83
C ALA A 283 -37.69 10.34 20.15
N GLY A 284 -36.35 10.22 20.02
CA GLY A 284 -35.62 8.97 20.26
C GLY A 284 -35.79 7.93 19.15
N GLN A 285 -36.25 8.33 17.96
CA GLN A 285 -36.36 7.41 16.82
C GLN A 285 -35.05 7.34 16.03
N PRO A 286 -34.60 6.14 15.67
CA PRO A 286 -33.36 5.97 14.90
C PRO A 286 -33.56 6.46 13.46
N TYR A 287 -32.54 7.15 12.93
CA TYR A 287 -32.49 7.56 11.52
C TYR A 287 -31.04 7.55 11.00
N TYR A 288 -30.92 7.54 9.68
CA TYR A 288 -29.66 7.76 8.96
C TYR A 288 -29.69 9.14 8.32
N ASP A 289 -28.61 9.91 8.48
CA ASP A 289 -28.54 11.30 7.99
C ASP A 289 -28.44 11.41 6.47
N GLY A 290 -27.96 10.34 5.82
CA GLY A 290 -27.77 10.31 4.37
C GLY A 290 -26.58 11.14 3.88
N VAL A 291 -25.66 11.52 4.77
CA VAL A 291 -24.53 12.37 4.45
C VAL A 291 -23.29 11.53 4.17
N LEU A 292 -22.60 11.82 3.07
CA LEU A 292 -21.23 11.41 2.81
C LEU A 292 -20.35 12.63 3.00
N ALA A 293 -19.70 12.74 4.14
CA ALA A 293 -18.75 13.83 4.39
C ALA A 293 -17.54 13.73 3.45
N PRO A 294 -17.02 14.83 2.89
CA PRO A 294 -15.80 14.80 2.10
C PRO A 294 -14.61 14.47 2.99
N GLY A 295 -13.97 13.33 2.71
CA GLY A 295 -12.85 12.82 3.49
C GLY A 295 -13.28 12.35 4.89
N ASN A 296 -12.58 11.37 5.44
CA ASN A 296 -12.80 10.84 6.79
C ASN A 296 -14.24 10.39 7.13
N SER A 297 -15.05 10.07 6.12
CA SER A 297 -16.44 9.61 6.29
C SER A 297 -16.51 8.23 6.94
N SER A 298 -17.28 8.08 8.01
CA SER A 298 -17.56 6.79 8.65
C SER A 298 -18.27 5.83 7.69
N THR A 299 -19.21 6.32 6.89
CA THR A 299 -19.92 5.55 5.86
C THR A 299 -18.95 5.01 4.81
N VAL A 300 -18.02 5.85 4.31
CA VAL A 300 -17.00 5.40 3.36
C VAL A 300 -16.02 4.41 3.99
N ARG A 301 -15.65 4.55 5.27
CA ARG A 301 -14.85 3.54 5.98
C ARG A 301 -15.56 2.19 6.05
N GLY A 302 -16.84 2.17 6.39
CA GLY A 302 -17.66 0.96 6.36
C GLY A 302 -17.70 0.31 4.99
N LEU A 303 -17.88 1.11 3.93
CA LEU A 303 -17.80 0.66 2.55
C LEU A 303 -16.42 0.07 2.21
N GLN A 304 -15.32 0.75 2.54
CA GLN A 304 -13.96 0.28 2.29
C GLN A 304 -13.66 -1.05 2.98
N ILE A 305 -14.11 -1.22 4.24
CA ILE A 305 -14.00 -2.50 4.96
C ILE A 305 -14.73 -3.62 4.21
N ARG A 306 -15.95 -3.37 3.74
CA ARG A 306 -16.75 -4.36 3.01
C ARG A 306 -16.13 -4.72 1.66
N LEU A 307 -15.71 -3.72 0.89
CA LEU A 307 -15.03 -3.91 -0.39
C LEU A 307 -13.69 -4.67 -0.25
N ASN A 308 -12.99 -4.52 0.87
CA ASN A 308 -11.78 -5.27 1.18
C ASN A 308 -12.06 -6.77 1.44
N LYS A 309 -13.26 -7.11 1.88
CA LYS A 309 -13.70 -8.50 2.01
C LYS A 309 -14.13 -9.11 0.66
N GLY A 310 -14.17 -8.31 -0.40
CA GLY A 310 -14.46 -8.77 -1.77
C GLY A 310 -15.95 -8.79 -2.16
N TYR A 311 -16.80 -8.17 -1.36
CA TYR A 311 -18.26 -8.10 -1.64
C TYR A 311 -18.84 -6.72 -1.30
N PHE A 312 -20.02 -6.50 -1.81
CA PHE A 312 -20.88 -5.35 -1.50
C PHE A 312 -22.26 -5.84 -1.19
#